data_a4f9c8fdf4d33281e1b2541218be7f3a
#
_entry.id   a4f9c8fdf4d33281e1b2541218be7f3a
#
_cell.length_a   1.000
_cell.length_b   1.000
_cell.length_c   1.000
_cell.angle_alpha   90.00
_cell.angle_beta   90.00
_cell.angle_gamma   90.00
#
_symmetry.space_group_name_H-M   'P 1'
#
loop_
_entity.id
_entity.type
_entity.pdbx_description
1 polymer ?
#
loop_
_entity_poly.entity_id
_entity_poly.type
_entity_poly.pdbx_seq_one_letter_code
_entity_poly.pdbx_strand_id
1 'polypeptide(L)'
;FERLALVNCDIDFTLIHNDVTMHQMLKSSFKQRIGALFGKAIESQIIPIATETTLVKISGYVGLPQYARRRGAHQFFFVNGRNMRHPYFHKAVMSCYEQLISSDSQPCYFINFEVNPDRIDVNIHPQKHEIKFEDEQAIWQILTAAIKEALGKCNAAGAIDFDVNDAPDIPAFDPTKAAGM
;
A
#
# COMPACT_ATOMS: atom_id res chain seq x y z
N PHE A 1 -12.81 -3.10 15.39
CA PHE A 1 -13.67 -2.52 14.35
C PHE A 1 -12.91 -2.38 13.03
N GLU A 2 -11.79 -1.64 12.98
CA GLU A 2 -11.02 -1.34 11.76
C GLU A 2 -10.67 -2.59 10.94
N ARG A 3 -10.16 -3.64 11.60
CA ARG A 3 -9.77 -4.89 10.95
C ARG A 3 -10.92 -5.60 10.24
N LEU A 4 -12.11 -5.61 10.88
CA LEU A 4 -13.31 -6.19 10.28
C LEU A 4 -13.81 -5.36 9.12
N ALA A 5 -13.79 -4.04 9.25
CA ALA A 5 -14.22 -3.12 8.22
C ALA A 5 -13.32 -3.17 6.98
N LEU A 6 -12.00 -3.35 7.16
CA LEU A 6 -11.04 -3.50 6.06
C LEU A 6 -11.22 -4.79 5.26
N VAL A 7 -11.53 -5.89 5.93
CA VAL A 7 -11.68 -7.20 5.28
C VAL A 7 -13.01 -7.30 4.53
N ASN A 8 -14.05 -6.64 5.01
CA ASN A 8 -15.42 -6.75 4.49
C ASN A 8 -15.84 -5.43 3.82
N CYS A 9 -15.16 -5.05 2.75
CA CYS A 9 -15.44 -3.81 2.02
C CYS A 9 -16.81 -3.80 1.31
N ASP A 10 -17.37 -4.97 1.05
CA ASP A 10 -18.66 -5.21 0.42
C ASP A 10 -19.86 -5.06 1.38
N ILE A 11 -19.59 -4.83 2.68
CA ILE A 11 -20.62 -4.67 3.71
C ILE A 11 -20.62 -3.23 4.22
N ASP A 12 -21.81 -2.74 4.53
CA ASP A 12 -21.98 -1.46 5.22
C ASP A 12 -21.69 -1.63 6.70
N PHE A 13 -20.93 -0.71 7.28
CA PHE A 13 -20.62 -0.69 8.70
C PHE A 13 -21.08 0.61 9.36
N THR A 14 -21.69 0.48 10.52
CA THR A 14 -21.96 1.60 11.41
C THR A 14 -21.39 1.28 12.80
N LEU A 15 -20.53 2.16 13.30
CA LEU A 15 -20.02 2.10 14.66
C LEU A 15 -20.69 3.15 15.51
N ILE A 16 -21.40 2.69 16.54
CA ILE A 16 -22.09 3.56 17.51
C ILE A 16 -21.41 3.35 18.87
N HIS A 17 -21.07 4.44 19.55
CA HIS A 17 -20.55 4.44 20.90
C HIS A 17 -21.28 5.49 21.74
N ASN A 18 -21.87 5.08 22.87
CA ASN A 18 -22.68 5.94 23.73
C ASN A 18 -23.74 6.74 22.97
N ASP A 19 -24.53 6.05 22.14
CA ASP A 19 -25.57 6.60 21.27
C ASP A 19 -25.09 7.64 20.23
N VAL A 20 -23.76 7.78 20.06
CA VAL A 20 -23.15 8.62 19.04
C VAL A 20 -22.61 7.74 17.91
N THR A 21 -22.98 8.06 16.68
CA THR A 21 -22.42 7.40 15.50
C THR A 21 -20.99 7.87 15.28
N MET A 22 -20.03 6.98 15.53
CA MET A 22 -18.59 7.26 15.35
C MET A 22 -18.12 7.08 13.92
N HIS A 23 -18.64 6.05 13.25
CA HIS A 23 -18.34 5.77 11.86
C HIS A 23 -19.59 5.22 11.15
N GLN A 24 -19.84 5.72 9.97
CA GLN A 24 -20.80 5.16 9.03
C GLN A 24 -20.11 4.98 7.68
N MET A 25 -19.95 3.74 7.25
CA MET A 25 -19.23 3.39 6.04
C MET A 25 -20.09 2.48 5.17
N LEU A 26 -20.36 2.95 3.98
CA LEU A 26 -21.04 2.16 2.95
C LEU A 26 -20.04 1.20 2.29
N LYS A 27 -20.56 0.17 1.63
CA LYS A 27 -19.73 -0.71 0.79
C LYS A 27 -18.95 0.13 -0.21
N SER A 28 -17.70 -0.23 -0.41
CA SER A 28 -16.77 0.57 -1.21
C SER A 28 -15.57 -0.26 -1.68
N SER A 29 -14.72 0.30 -2.52
CA SER A 29 -13.44 -0.31 -2.83
C SER A 29 -12.53 -0.35 -1.59
N PHE A 30 -11.54 -1.24 -1.60
CA PHE A 30 -10.59 -1.35 -0.48
C PHE A 30 -9.87 -0.03 -0.19
N LYS A 31 -9.47 0.69 -1.24
CA LYS A 31 -8.84 2.02 -1.11
C LYS A 31 -9.76 3.05 -0.46
N GLN A 32 -11.02 3.10 -0.89
CA GLN A 32 -12.03 4.00 -0.30
C GLN A 32 -12.31 3.64 1.16
N ARG A 33 -12.33 2.34 1.50
CA ARG A 33 -12.49 1.87 2.88
C ARG A 33 -11.33 2.31 3.77
N ILE A 34 -10.11 2.24 3.27
CA ILE A 34 -8.94 2.76 3.97
C ILE A 34 -9.10 4.27 4.22
N GLY A 35 -9.51 5.02 3.22
CA GLY A 35 -9.77 6.46 3.35
C GLY A 35 -10.90 6.80 4.33
N ALA A 36 -11.96 6.00 4.38
CA ALA A 36 -13.06 6.17 5.33
C ALA A 36 -12.65 5.91 6.79
N LEU A 37 -11.73 4.97 7.01
CA LEU A 37 -11.24 4.62 8.34
C LEU A 37 -10.16 5.57 8.88
N PHE A 38 -9.20 5.95 8.04
CA PHE A 38 -7.98 6.64 8.46
C PHE A 38 -7.85 8.05 7.90
N GLY A 39 -8.86 8.54 7.21
CA GLY A 39 -8.89 9.86 6.61
C GLY A 39 -8.63 9.82 5.10
N LYS A 40 -9.37 10.63 4.36
CA LYS A 40 -9.34 10.63 2.89
C LYS A 40 -7.96 10.96 2.30
N ALA A 41 -7.15 11.74 3.00
CA ALA A 41 -5.80 12.09 2.58
C ALA A 41 -4.91 10.86 2.36
N ILE A 42 -5.12 9.77 3.08
CA ILE A 42 -4.32 8.53 2.92
C ILE A 42 -4.47 7.91 1.53
N GLU A 43 -5.59 8.12 0.85
CA GLU A 43 -5.83 7.58 -0.49
C GLU A 43 -4.80 8.08 -1.53
N SER A 44 -4.28 9.30 -1.34
CA SER A 44 -3.22 9.86 -2.18
C SER A 44 -1.80 9.45 -1.73
N GLN A 45 -1.66 8.87 -0.56
CA GLN A 45 -0.39 8.50 0.07
C GLN A 45 -0.02 7.03 -0.13
N ILE A 46 -0.89 6.26 -0.75
CA ILE A 46 -0.73 4.81 -0.95
C ILE A 46 -0.77 4.45 -2.43
N ILE A 47 -0.01 3.42 -2.79
CA ILE A 47 0.06 2.87 -4.13
C ILE A 47 -0.37 1.40 -4.13
N PRO A 48 -1.03 0.92 -5.20
CA PRO A 48 -1.47 -0.46 -5.27
C PRO A 48 -0.31 -1.43 -5.49
N ILE A 49 -0.42 -2.60 -4.89
CA ILE A 49 0.38 -3.78 -5.23
C ILE A 49 -0.56 -4.90 -5.64
N ALA A 50 -0.17 -5.66 -6.65
CA ALA A 50 -0.89 -6.84 -7.10
C ALA A 50 0.08 -7.80 -7.76
N THR A 51 0.07 -9.04 -7.31
CA THR A 51 0.80 -10.13 -7.94
C THR A 51 0.05 -11.43 -7.71
N GLU A 52 0.08 -12.31 -8.67
CA GLU A 52 -0.56 -13.61 -8.61
C GLU A 52 0.42 -14.69 -9.07
N THR A 53 0.60 -15.69 -8.23
CA THR A 53 1.44 -16.86 -8.49
C THR A 53 0.67 -18.12 -8.15
N THR A 54 1.25 -19.28 -8.43
CA THR A 54 0.67 -20.57 -8.03
C THR A 54 0.66 -20.80 -6.52
N LEU A 55 1.50 -20.09 -5.76
CA LEU A 55 1.62 -20.21 -4.31
C LEU A 55 0.73 -19.24 -3.55
N VAL A 56 0.62 -18.00 -4.03
CA VAL A 56 -0.06 -16.92 -3.34
C VAL A 56 -0.52 -15.86 -4.33
N LYS A 57 -1.67 -15.27 -4.05
CA LYS A 57 -2.11 -14.01 -4.65
C LYS A 57 -1.98 -12.91 -3.60
N ILE A 58 -1.20 -11.89 -3.93
CA ILE A 58 -0.96 -10.73 -3.08
C ILE A 58 -1.62 -9.52 -3.71
N SER A 59 -2.39 -8.78 -2.95
CA SER A 59 -3.03 -7.54 -3.37
C SER A 59 -3.10 -6.57 -2.20
N GLY A 60 -3.32 -5.31 -2.48
CA GLY A 60 -3.48 -4.27 -1.47
C GLY A 60 -2.73 -3.00 -1.80
N TYR A 61 -2.31 -2.29 -0.76
CA TYR A 61 -1.68 -0.98 -0.89
C TYR A 61 -0.49 -0.85 0.06
N VAL A 62 0.52 -0.12 -0.38
CA VAL A 62 1.67 0.27 0.43
C VAL A 62 1.85 1.78 0.38
N GLY A 63 2.35 2.36 1.46
CA GLY A 63 2.56 3.80 1.57
C GLY A 63 3.73 4.28 0.72
N LEU A 64 3.61 5.48 0.16
CA LEU A 64 4.73 6.18 -0.46
C LEU A 64 5.80 6.51 0.59
N PRO A 65 7.10 6.41 0.25
CA PRO A 65 8.19 6.63 1.21
C PRO A 65 8.14 7.98 1.93
N GLN A 66 7.75 9.05 1.22
CA GLN A 66 7.67 10.40 1.79
C GLN A 66 6.62 10.56 2.89
N TYR A 67 5.68 9.62 3.02
CA TYR A 67 4.65 9.62 4.05
C TYR A 67 4.91 8.63 5.18
N ALA A 68 6.10 8.03 5.23
CA ALA A 68 6.50 7.18 6.34
C ALA A 68 6.51 7.97 7.66
N ARG A 69 6.11 7.31 8.74
CA ARG A 69 5.94 7.94 10.07
C ARG A 69 6.84 7.26 11.11
N ARG A 70 7.34 8.03 12.04
CA ARG A 70 8.08 7.50 13.20
C ARG A 70 7.18 6.73 14.16
N ARG A 71 5.90 7.11 14.26
CA ARG A 71 4.91 6.48 15.14
C ARG A 71 3.54 6.48 14.48
N GLY A 72 2.73 5.47 14.82
CA GLY A 72 1.33 5.39 14.40
C GLY A 72 1.13 5.08 12.92
N ALA A 73 2.09 4.41 12.27
CA ALA A 73 1.88 3.90 10.92
C ALA A 73 0.82 2.80 10.94
N HIS A 74 -0.14 2.89 10.03
CA HIS A 74 -1.18 1.87 9.87
C HIS A 74 -0.60 0.67 9.11
N GLN A 75 -0.54 -0.48 9.76
CA GLN A 75 0.08 -1.68 9.22
C GLN A 75 -0.83 -2.88 9.42
N PHE A 76 -1.36 -3.42 8.31
CA PHE A 76 -2.30 -4.52 8.33
C PHE A 76 -1.93 -5.60 7.33
N PHE A 77 -1.90 -6.84 7.80
CA PHE A 77 -1.88 -8.03 6.97
C PHE A 77 -3.18 -8.80 7.12
N PHE A 78 -3.68 -9.30 6.00
CA PHE A 78 -4.83 -10.20 5.96
C PHE A 78 -4.48 -11.45 5.14
N VAL A 79 -4.97 -12.58 5.58
CA VAL A 79 -4.86 -13.85 4.87
C VAL A 79 -6.23 -14.50 4.79
N ASN A 80 -6.69 -14.79 3.57
CA ASN A 80 -8.01 -15.39 3.33
C ASN A 80 -9.14 -14.72 4.12
N GLY A 81 -9.16 -13.38 4.15
CA GLY A 81 -10.16 -12.59 4.87
C GLY A 81 -9.97 -12.51 6.39
N ARG A 82 -8.83 -12.90 6.93
CA ARG A 82 -8.52 -12.87 8.35
C ARG A 82 -7.32 -11.96 8.63
N ASN A 83 -7.44 -11.08 9.64
CA ASN A 83 -6.31 -10.32 10.11
C ASN A 83 -5.22 -11.22 10.70
N MET A 84 -3.96 -10.96 10.35
CA MET A 84 -2.82 -11.66 10.91
C MET A 84 -1.70 -10.72 11.35
N ARG A 85 -0.85 -11.22 12.26
CA ARG A 85 0.47 -10.66 12.55
C ARG A 85 1.51 -11.61 11.99
N HIS A 86 2.46 -11.07 11.24
CA HIS A 86 3.52 -11.87 10.66
C HIS A 86 4.85 -11.10 10.67
N PRO A 87 5.65 -11.26 11.73
CA PRO A 87 6.91 -10.51 11.88
C PRO A 87 7.89 -10.73 10.73
N TYR A 88 7.92 -11.92 10.16
CA TYR A 88 8.77 -12.24 9.02
C TYR A 88 8.35 -11.44 7.77
N PHE A 89 7.07 -11.38 7.44
CA PHE A 89 6.59 -10.58 6.31
C PHE A 89 6.66 -9.07 6.60
N HIS A 90 6.53 -8.66 7.85
CA HIS A 90 6.80 -7.28 8.23
C HIS A 90 8.24 -6.87 7.88
N LYS A 91 9.22 -7.72 8.18
CA LYS A 91 10.61 -7.51 7.78
C LYS A 91 10.77 -7.46 6.26
N ALA A 92 10.02 -8.27 5.51
CA ALA A 92 10.02 -8.20 4.05
C ALA A 92 9.58 -6.83 3.54
N VAL A 93 8.49 -6.28 4.07
CA VAL A 93 8.03 -4.93 3.73
C VAL A 93 9.08 -3.89 4.09
N MET A 94 9.59 -3.93 5.32
CA MET A 94 10.59 -2.96 5.79
C MET A 94 11.87 -2.98 4.95
N SER A 95 12.31 -4.15 4.50
CA SER A 95 13.49 -4.29 3.63
C SER A 95 13.35 -3.55 2.30
N CYS A 96 12.13 -3.43 1.79
CA CYS A 96 11.85 -2.69 0.55
C CYS A 96 12.01 -1.16 0.71
N TYR A 97 11.89 -0.66 1.94
CA TYR A 97 11.97 0.76 2.27
C TYR A 97 13.32 1.18 2.88
N GLU A 98 14.22 0.24 3.14
CA GLU A 98 15.45 0.45 3.93
C GLU A 98 16.30 1.61 3.46
N GLN A 99 16.37 1.85 2.13
CA GLN A 99 17.11 2.96 1.55
C GLN A 99 16.24 4.17 1.16
N LEU A 100 14.94 4.10 1.37
CA LEU A 100 13.98 5.10 0.94
C LEU A 100 13.45 5.96 2.10
N ILE A 101 13.54 5.46 3.33
CA ILE A 101 13.07 6.13 4.54
C ILE A 101 14.13 6.08 5.63
N SER A 102 14.02 6.95 6.63
CA SER A 102 14.91 6.90 7.80
C SER A 102 14.68 5.64 8.63
N SER A 103 15.72 5.16 9.31
CA SER A 103 15.71 3.90 10.08
C SER A 103 14.69 3.88 11.22
N ASP A 104 14.28 5.05 11.70
CA ASP A 104 13.28 5.23 12.75
C ASP A 104 11.85 5.43 12.21
N SER A 105 11.65 5.39 10.90
CA SER A 105 10.37 5.58 10.23
C SER A 105 9.80 4.27 9.74
N GLN A 106 8.49 4.21 9.61
CA GLN A 106 7.74 3.04 9.17
C GLN A 106 6.72 3.43 8.10
N PRO A 107 6.65 2.68 6.99
CA PRO A 107 5.61 2.87 6.00
C PRO A 107 4.28 2.32 6.49
N CYS A 108 3.17 2.83 5.98
CA CYS A 108 1.89 2.16 6.12
C CYS A 108 1.74 1.06 5.06
N TYR A 109 0.99 0.02 5.38
CA TYR A 109 0.63 -1.01 4.41
C TYR A 109 -0.67 -1.70 4.78
N PHE A 110 -1.39 -2.14 3.74
CA PHE A 110 -2.66 -2.85 3.82
C PHE A 110 -2.61 -3.97 2.79
N ILE A 111 -2.14 -5.15 3.21
CA ILE A 111 -1.78 -6.23 2.29
C ILE A 111 -2.63 -7.46 2.54
N ASN A 112 -3.26 -7.95 1.49
CA ASN A 112 -4.06 -9.17 1.48
C ASN A 112 -3.28 -10.31 0.82
N PHE A 113 -3.29 -11.46 1.47
CA PHE A 113 -2.78 -12.72 0.96
C PHE A 113 -3.95 -13.68 0.74
N GLU A 114 -4.05 -14.22 -0.45
CA GLU A 114 -4.92 -15.35 -0.76
C GLU A 114 -4.05 -16.57 -1.03
N VAL A 115 -4.20 -17.59 -0.20
CA VAL A 115 -3.42 -18.83 -0.26
C VAL A 115 -4.34 -20.03 -0.10
N ASN A 116 -3.88 -21.20 -0.58
CA ASN A 116 -4.59 -22.45 -0.31
C ASN A 116 -4.62 -22.69 1.21
N PRO A 117 -5.81 -22.87 1.84
CA PRO A 117 -5.92 -23.12 3.29
C PRO A 117 -5.12 -24.31 3.80
N ASP A 118 -4.85 -25.31 2.95
CA ASP A 118 -4.05 -26.49 3.31
C ASP A 118 -2.55 -26.17 3.51
N ARG A 119 -2.10 -25.03 3.03
CA ARG A 119 -0.70 -24.57 3.12
C ARG A 119 -0.44 -23.57 4.24
N ILE A 120 -1.41 -23.32 5.09
CA ILE A 120 -1.28 -22.44 6.25
C ILE A 120 -1.76 -23.13 7.51
N ASP A 121 -1.11 -22.83 8.63
CA ASP A 121 -1.54 -23.25 9.97
C ASP A 121 -1.94 -22.03 10.81
N VAL A 122 -3.19 -21.99 11.23
CA VAL A 122 -3.81 -20.90 12.01
C VAL A 122 -3.73 -21.16 13.51
N ASN A 123 -3.40 -22.39 13.95
CA ASN A 123 -3.50 -22.85 15.34
C ASN A 123 -2.22 -22.65 16.17
N ILE A 124 -1.24 -21.87 15.70
CA ILE A 124 0.05 -21.71 16.39
C ILE A 124 -0.09 -20.90 17.67
N HIS A 125 -1.06 -19.98 17.75
CA HIS A 125 -1.27 -19.11 18.91
C HIS A 125 -2.72 -19.20 19.43
N PRO A 126 -2.96 -19.15 20.77
CA PRO A 126 -4.32 -19.17 21.33
C PRO A 126 -5.25 -18.09 20.77
N GLN A 127 -4.72 -16.93 20.40
CA GLN A 127 -5.47 -15.83 19.80
C GLN A 127 -5.62 -15.92 18.29
N LYS A 128 -5.02 -16.93 17.63
CA LYS A 128 -5.09 -17.19 16.18
C LYS A 128 -4.74 -15.97 15.29
N HIS A 129 -3.86 -15.09 15.76
CA HIS A 129 -3.37 -13.95 15.01
C HIS A 129 -2.06 -14.22 14.28
N GLU A 130 -1.31 -15.22 14.73
CA GLU A 130 -0.09 -15.68 14.09
C GLU A 130 -0.43 -16.88 13.21
N ILE A 131 -0.01 -16.80 11.95
CA ILE A 131 -0.27 -17.83 10.94
C ILE A 131 1.07 -18.28 10.39
N LYS A 132 1.26 -19.58 10.32
CA LYS A 132 2.43 -20.17 9.69
C LYS A 132 2.10 -20.58 8.26
N PHE A 133 2.97 -20.21 7.34
CA PHE A 133 2.87 -20.59 5.93
C PHE A 133 3.87 -21.71 5.64
N GLU A 134 3.48 -22.64 4.80
CA GLU A 134 4.38 -23.70 4.35
C GLU A 134 5.53 -23.15 3.50
N ASP A 135 5.25 -22.15 2.66
CA ASP A 135 6.16 -21.56 1.68
C ASP A 135 6.61 -20.13 2.06
N GLU A 136 6.87 -19.84 3.32
CA GLU A 136 7.18 -18.48 3.82
C GLU A 136 8.32 -17.79 3.06
N GLN A 137 9.37 -18.52 2.73
CA GLN A 137 10.53 -17.95 2.03
C GLN A 137 10.19 -17.55 0.59
N ALA A 138 9.41 -18.38 -0.12
CA ALA A 138 8.96 -18.05 -1.46
C ALA A 138 8.00 -16.85 -1.45
N ILE A 139 7.08 -16.80 -0.49
CA ILE A 139 6.14 -15.68 -0.32
C ILE A 139 6.90 -14.38 0.03
N TRP A 140 7.94 -14.47 0.85
CA TRP A 140 8.84 -13.32 1.10
C TRP A 140 9.38 -12.73 -0.19
N GLN A 141 9.92 -13.56 -1.07
CA GLN A 141 10.46 -13.11 -2.35
C GLN A 141 9.41 -12.49 -3.26
N ILE A 142 8.22 -13.10 -3.33
CA ILE A 142 7.09 -12.58 -4.12
C ILE A 142 6.62 -11.25 -3.58
N LEU A 143 6.48 -11.12 -2.27
CA LEU A 143 6.06 -9.89 -1.60
C LEU A 143 7.07 -8.75 -1.83
N THR A 144 8.35 -9.00 -1.61
CA THR A 144 9.40 -8.00 -1.82
C THR A 144 9.49 -7.55 -3.26
N ALA A 145 9.37 -8.48 -4.21
CA ALA A 145 9.35 -8.15 -5.64
C ALA A 145 8.15 -7.26 -6.02
N ALA A 146 6.95 -7.58 -5.53
CA ALA A 146 5.73 -6.80 -5.79
C ALA A 146 5.84 -5.36 -5.24
N ILE A 147 6.35 -5.19 -4.03
CA ILE A 147 6.52 -3.88 -3.40
C ILE A 147 7.59 -3.06 -4.11
N LYS A 148 8.74 -3.66 -4.41
CA LYS A 148 9.83 -2.98 -5.13
C LYS A 148 9.42 -2.54 -6.53
N GLU A 149 8.64 -3.36 -7.23
CA GLU A 149 8.08 -3.00 -8.54
C GLU A 149 7.15 -1.78 -8.42
N ALA A 150 6.24 -1.78 -7.46
CA ALA A 150 5.31 -0.67 -7.24
C ALA A 150 6.04 0.63 -6.89
N LEU A 151 7.03 0.57 -5.99
CA LEU A 151 7.85 1.72 -5.60
C LEU A 151 8.72 2.22 -6.75
N GLY A 152 9.27 1.32 -7.56
CA GLY A 152 10.07 1.66 -8.75
C GLY A 152 9.25 2.37 -9.82
N LYS A 153 8.03 1.92 -10.10
CA LYS A 153 7.11 2.60 -11.03
C LYS A 153 6.74 4.00 -10.56
N CYS A 154 6.54 4.18 -9.27
CA CYS A 154 6.23 5.49 -8.70
C CYS A 154 7.41 6.46 -8.83
N ASN A 155 8.63 6.02 -8.56
CA ASN A 155 9.83 6.84 -8.71
C ASN A 155 10.10 7.21 -10.17
N ALA A 156 9.86 6.28 -11.11
CA ALA A 156 10.01 6.55 -12.54
C ALA A 156 8.97 7.56 -13.05
N ALA A 157 7.73 7.51 -12.57
CA ALA A 157 6.68 8.48 -12.91
C ALA A 157 7.00 9.88 -12.36
N GLY A 158 7.60 9.99 -11.18
CA GLY A 158 8.04 11.25 -10.59
C GLY A 158 9.26 11.87 -11.29
N ALA A 159 10.04 11.07 -12.02
CA ALA A 159 11.20 11.53 -12.79
C ALA A 159 10.83 12.12 -14.18
N ILE A 160 9.57 11.97 -14.61
CA ILE A 160 9.07 12.46 -15.92
C ILE A 160 8.17 13.70 -15.73
N ASP A 161 8.17 14.33 -14.58
CA ASP A 161 7.59 15.66 -14.43
C ASP A 161 8.56 16.67 -15.04
N PHE A 162 8.55 16.75 -16.38
CA PHE A 162 9.06 17.92 -17.06
C PHE A 162 8.11 19.06 -16.69
N ASP A 163 8.57 19.89 -15.79
CA ASP A 163 7.94 21.16 -15.47
C ASP A 163 7.89 21.98 -16.77
N VAL A 164 6.74 21.90 -17.47
CA VAL A 164 6.52 22.58 -18.76
C VAL A 164 6.47 24.10 -18.57
N ASN A 165 6.53 24.58 -17.32
CA ASN A 165 6.50 25.99 -16.98
C ASN A 165 7.85 26.70 -17.05
N ASP A 166 8.95 26.00 -17.26
CA ASP A 166 10.29 26.61 -17.35
C ASP A 166 10.99 26.32 -18.69
N ALA A 167 10.20 26.18 -19.75
CA ALA A 167 10.74 26.17 -21.08
C ALA A 167 11.18 27.61 -21.41
N PRO A 168 12.47 27.90 -21.69
CA PRO A 168 12.88 29.21 -22.13
C PRO A 168 12.17 29.54 -23.45
N ASP A 169 11.56 30.71 -23.51
CA ASP A 169 10.96 31.26 -24.73
C ASP A 169 12.01 31.18 -25.84
N ILE A 170 11.82 30.26 -26.76
CA ILE A 170 12.63 30.20 -27.98
C ILE A 170 12.13 31.35 -28.87
N PRO A 171 12.91 32.40 -29.08
CA PRO A 171 12.47 33.49 -29.94
C PRO A 171 12.19 32.95 -31.36
N ALA A 172 10.98 33.20 -31.85
CA ALA A 172 10.59 32.80 -33.18
C ALA A 172 11.58 33.39 -34.18
N PHE A 173 12.15 32.55 -35.03
CA PHE A 173 13.01 32.99 -36.14
C PHE A 173 12.19 33.86 -37.07
N ASP A 174 12.50 35.15 -37.13
CA ASP A 174 11.89 36.10 -38.05
C ASP A 174 12.75 36.17 -39.35
N PRO A 175 12.27 35.55 -40.44
CA PRO A 175 13.04 35.49 -41.68
C PRO A 175 13.19 36.86 -42.38
N THR A 176 12.46 37.89 -41.92
CA THR A 176 12.51 39.23 -42.52
C THR A 176 13.71 40.05 -42.02
N LYS A 177 14.40 39.65 -40.96
CA LYS A 177 15.61 40.32 -40.44
C LYS A 177 16.92 39.80 -41.04
N ALA A 178 16.88 38.71 -41.81
CA ALA A 178 18.07 38.15 -42.46
C ALA A 178 18.40 38.74 -43.83
N ALA A 179 17.65 39.70 -44.33
CA ALA A 179 17.83 40.32 -45.63
C ALA A 179 18.36 41.77 -45.54
N GLY A 180 19.21 42.02 -44.55
CA GLY A 180 19.78 43.34 -44.33
C GLY A 180 21.29 43.33 -44.13
N MET A 181 21.98 42.78 -45.09
CA MET A 181 23.38 43.04 -45.34
C MET A 181 23.64 43.16 -46.83
#